data_57826e6f4c6fd2b81562d3c8b269b360
#
_entry.id   57826e6f4c6fd2b81562d3c8b269b360
#
_cell.length_a   1.000
_cell.length_b   1.000
_cell.length_c   1.000
_cell.angle_alpha   90.00
_cell.angle_beta   90.00
_cell.angle_gamma   90.00
#
_symmetry.space_group_name_H-M   'P 1'
#
loop_
_entity.id
_entity.type
_entity.pdbx_description
1 polymer ?
#
loop_
_entity_poly.entity_id
_entity_poly.type
_entity_poly.pdbx_seq_one_letter_code
_entity_poly.pdbx_strand_id
1 'polypeptide(L)'
;MHLTGYGENFVRTDRSSQFYRGHQLAAAQDIGDQVNIDVMDGICYDITAYMRYLLGAGISEHTLRGTSGQNWIPLLNFKAGELWNGYSALPYGRAIGFYDVRAGHIFHSAIAIGDVFIRSVNGGTLGQNWNEKVDLAKVLPYSCRNRDGSFNFQKKIIIVYISKV
;
A
#
# COMPACT_ATOMS: atom_id res chain seq x y z
N MET A 1 -10.05 20.74 3.27
CA MET A 1 -10.37 19.93 2.10
C MET A 1 -10.49 18.48 2.52
N HIS A 2 -11.50 17.83 2.06
CA HIS A 2 -11.84 16.51 2.50
C HIS A 2 -11.92 15.58 1.31
N LEU A 3 -11.32 14.40 1.44
CA LEU A 3 -11.48 13.32 0.48
C LEU A 3 -12.64 12.47 0.95
N THR A 4 -13.60 12.26 0.10
CA THR A 4 -14.80 11.53 0.45
C THR A 4 -14.65 10.08 0.02
N GLY A 5 -15.36 9.17 0.53
CA GLY A 5 -15.34 7.75 0.41
C GLY A 5 -14.79 7.13 -0.88
N TYR A 6 -15.11 5.95 -1.27
CA TYR A 6 -14.50 5.28 -2.40
C TYR A 6 -14.85 5.89 -3.74
N GLY A 7 -14.03 5.66 -4.73
CA GLY A 7 -14.22 6.17 -6.05
C GLY A 7 -13.98 7.66 -6.06
N GLU A 8 -14.92 8.44 -5.68
CA GLU A 8 -14.74 9.87 -5.57
C GLU A 8 -14.09 10.30 -4.27
N ASN A 9 -13.74 9.39 -3.43
CA ASN A 9 -13.33 9.64 -2.09
C ASN A 9 -11.95 10.15 -1.92
N PHE A 10 -11.07 9.67 -2.78
CA PHE A 10 -9.67 10.00 -2.63
C PHE A 10 -9.32 11.31 -3.26
N VAL A 11 -10.10 11.73 -4.23
CA VAL A 11 -9.84 12.94 -4.99
C VAL A 11 -11.04 13.85 -4.83
N ARG A 12 -10.79 15.07 -4.46
CA ARG A 12 -11.84 16.07 -4.44
C ARG A 12 -12.45 16.21 -5.81
N THR A 13 -13.75 16.17 -5.86
CA THR A 13 -14.48 16.31 -7.11
C THR A 13 -14.54 17.75 -7.59
N ASP A 14 -14.25 18.72 -6.72
CA ASP A 14 -14.19 20.11 -7.09
C ASP A 14 -12.88 20.38 -7.83
N ARG A 15 -12.88 21.47 -8.49
CA ARG A 15 -11.88 22.05 -9.30
C ARG A 15 -10.44 21.74 -9.12
N SER A 16 -9.94 21.45 -8.04
CA SER A 16 -8.51 21.57 -7.85
C SER A 16 -7.83 20.26 -7.53
N SER A 17 -8.29 19.16 -8.14
CA SER A 17 -7.65 17.87 -7.92
C SER A 17 -6.17 17.88 -8.30
N GLN A 18 -5.77 18.60 -9.37
CA GLN A 18 -4.36 18.72 -9.72
C GLN A 18 -3.58 19.57 -8.73
N PHE A 19 -4.14 20.67 -8.30
CA PHE A 19 -3.53 21.49 -7.27
C PHE A 19 -3.41 20.71 -5.97
N TYR A 20 -4.47 20.05 -5.60
CA TYR A 20 -4.51 19.23 -4.40
C TYR A 20 -3.52 18.07 -4.50
N ARG A 21 -3.44 17.44 -5.67
CA ARG A 21 -2.44 16.40 -5.93
C ARG A 21 -1.02 16.91 -5.72
N GLY A 22 -0.69 18.08 -6.25
CA GLY A 22 0.62 18.68 -6.07
C GLY A 22 0.94 18.93 -4.61
N HIS A 23 -0.03 19.43 -3.87
CA HIS A 23 0.12 19.67 -2.44
C HIS A 23 0.32 18.37 -1.66
N GLN A 24 -0.47 17.36 -1.96
CA GLN A 24 -0.36 16.05 -1.30
C GLN A 24 0.89 15.30 -1.74
N LEU A 25 1.32 15.50 -2.98
CA LEU A 25 2.55 14.90 -3.47
C LEU A 25 3.77 15.41 -2.72
N ALA A 26 3.82 16.70 -2.41
CA ALA A 26 4.91 17.24 -1.59
C ALA A 26 4.95 16.60 -0.21
N ALA A 27 3.79 16.34 0.38
CA ALA A 27 3.70 15.63 1.65
C ALA A 27 4.02 14.14 1.51
N ALA A 28 3.63 13.53 0.40
CA ALA A 28 3.84 12.11 0.15
C ALA A 28 5.28 11.77 -0.24
N GLN A 29 6.03 12.71 -0.79
CA GLN A 29 7.45 12.52 -1.09
C GLN A 29 8.27 12.29 0.17
N ASP A 30 7.79 12.78 1.30
CA ASP A 30 8.34 12.45 2.59
C ASP A 30 7.37 11.52 3.32
N ILE A 31 7.34 10.28 2.85
CA ILE A 31 6.45 9.26 3.44
C ILE A 31 6.88 8.93 4.88
N GLY A 32 8.04 9.40 5.30
CA GLY A 32 8.47 9.33 6.70
C GLY A 32 7.67 10.24 7.60
N ASP A 33 7.20 11.36 7.05
CA ASP A 33 6.31 12.24 7.77
C ASP A 33 4.85 11.83 7.50
N GLN A 34 3.97 12.29 8.34
CA GLN A 34 2.57 11.92 8.23
C GLN A 34 1.90 12.67 7.10
N VAL A 35 1.35 11.94 6.17
CA VAL A 35 0.29 12.46 5.33
C VAL A 35 -0.96 12.49 6.19
N ASN A 36 -1.71 13.57 6.11
CA ASN A 36 -2.92 13.71 6.92
C ASN A 36 -3.94 12.65 6.50
N ILE A 37 -4.10 11.64 7.35
CA ILE A 37 -5.00 10.52 7.08
C ILE A 37 -6.46 10.97 6.95
N ASP A 38 -6.82 12.13 7.51
CA ASP A 38 -8.19 12.63 7.42
C ASP A 38 -8.63 12.96 6.00
N VAL A 39 -7.68 13.14 5.10
CA VAL A 39 -7.98 13.36 3.69
C VAL A 39 -7.93 12.08 2.86
N MET A 40 -7.56 10.98 3.48
CA MET A 40 -7.54 9.67 2.84
C MET A 40 -8.58 8.78 3.48
N ASP A 41 -9.43 8.21 2.67
CA ASP A 41 -10.54 7.40 3.11
C ASP A 41 -10.49 6.05 2.42
N GLY A 42 -11.05 5.03 3.05
CA GLY A 42 -11.07 3.71 2.45
C GLY A 42 -10.27 2.67 3.21
N ILE A 43 -10.12 1.50 2.60
CA ILE A 43 -9.35 0.39 3.16
C ILE A 43 -7.92 0.40 2.62
N CYS A 44 -7.13 -0.62 3.00
CA CYS A 44 -5.70 -0.65 2.68
C CYS A 44 -5.41 -0.49 1.19
N TYR A 45 -6.21 -1.09 0.31
CA TYR A 45 -5.99 -1.01 -1.14
C TYR A 45 -6.24 0.40 -1.67
N ASP A 46 -7.24 1.06 -1.13
CA ASP A 46 -7.58 2.43 -1.53
C ASP A 46 -6.45 3.39 -1.19
N ILE A 47 -5.94 3.29 0.03
CA ILE A 47 -4.85 4.15 0.50
C ILE A 47 -3.57 3.87 -0.29
N THR A 48 -3.27 2.59 -0.53
CA THR A 48 -2.12 2.20 -1.36
C THR A 48 -2.22 2.81 -2.76
N ALA A 49 -3.37 2.69 -3.39
CA ALA A 49 -3.59 3.22 -4.74
C ALA A 49 -3.48 4.75 -4.76
N TYR A 50 -4.02 5.41 -3.77
CA TYR A 50 -3.94 6.86 -3.66
C TYR A 50 -2.50 7.33 -3.53
N MET A 51 -1.72 6.68 -2.69
CA MET A 51 -0.31 7.00 -2.52
C MET A 51 0.47 6.75 -3.82
N ARG A 52 0.20 5.66 -4.52
CA ARG A 52 0.80 5.39 -5.82
C ARG A 52 0.42 6.46 -6.85
N TYR A 53 -0.83 6.89 -6.84
CA TYR A 53 -1.28 7.99 -7.68
C TYR A 53 -0.50 9.28 -7.40
N LEU A 54 -0.37 9.65 -6.15
CA LEU A 54 0.37 10.85 -5.75
C LEU A 54 1.85 10.78 -6.15
N LEU A 55 2.42 9.58 -6.11
CA LEU A 55 3.83 9.36 -6.46
C LEU A 55 4.06 9.18 -7.96
N GLY A 56 3.02 9.30 -8.77
CA GLY A 56 3.16 9.32 -10.23
C GLY A 56 3.17 7.95 -10.89
N ALA A 57 2.50 6.96 -10.33
CA ALA A 57 2.50 5.59 -10.83
C ALA A 57 1.69 5.35 -12.11
N GLY A 58 1.18 6.38 -12.74
CA GLY A 58 0.40 6.23 -13.98
C GLY A 58 -1.05 5.85 -13.76
N ILE A 59 -1.54 5.90 -12.54
CA ILE A 59 -2.95 5.74 -12.24
C ILE A 59 -3.67 7.03 -12.62
N SER A 60 -4.66 6.94 -13.51
CA SER A 60 -5.41 8.12 -13.91
C SER A 60 -6.37 8.55 -12.80
N GLU A 61 -6.72 9.83 -12.81
CA GLU A 61 -7.73 10.36 -11.89
C GLU A 61 -9.08 9.69 -12.09
N HIS A 62 -9.43 9.40 -13.34
CA HIS A 62 -10.66 8.69 -13.67
C HIS A 62 -10.68 7.30 -13.03
N THR A 63 -9.59 6.54 -13.15
CA THR A 63 -9.44 5.23 -12.52
C THR A 63 -9.50 5.34 -11.00
N LEU A 64 -8.84 6.35 -10.45
CA LEU A 64 -8.83 6.56 -9.01
C LEU A 64 -10.24 6.81 -8.47
N ARG A 65 -11.04 7.60 -9.17
CA ARG A 65 -12.43 7.89 -8.78
C ARG A 65 -13.35 6.70 -8.97
N GLY A 66 -13.10 5.88 -9.97
CA GLY A 66 -13.99 4.79 -10.35
C GLY A 66 -13.66 3.45 -9.70
N THR A 67 -12.60 3.35 -8.91
CA THR A 67 -12.14 2.09 -8.34
C THR A 67 -12.10 2.17 -6.83
N SER A 68 -12.57 1.11 -6.17
CA SER A 68 -12.57 1.07 -4.71
C SER A 68 -12.32 -0.33 -4.19
N GLY A 69 -11.79 -0.41 -2.97
CA GLY A 69 -11.64 -1.65 -2.23
C GLY A 69 -10.83 -2.69 -2.98
N GLN A 70 -11.32 -3.91 -2.97
CA GLN A 70 -10.64 -5.06 -3.58
C GLN A 70 -10.50 -4.95 -5.10
N ASN A 71 -11.26 -4.08 -5.75
CA ASN A 71 -11.14 -3.86 -7.19
C ASN A 71 -9.78 -3.26 -7.58
N TRP A 72 -9.04 -2.75 -6.62
CA TRP A 72 -7.67 -2.29 -6.84
C TRP A 72 -6.68 -3.42 -7.01
N ILE A 73 -6.97 -4.62 -6.50
CA ILE A 73 -5.99 -5.71 -6.49
C ILE A 73 -5.50 -6.05 -7.91
N PRO A 74 -6.38 -6.28 -8.90
CA PRO A 74 -5.90 -6.56 -10.27
C PRO A 74 -5.17 -5.38 -10.90
N LEU A 75 -5.55 -4.16 -10.58
CA LEU A 75 -4.91 -2.98 -11.15
C LEU A 75 -3.53 -2.72 -10.55
N LEU A 76 -3.34 -2.98 -9.27
CA LEU A 76 -2.04 -2.90 -8.62
C LEU A 76 -1.12 -4.05 -9.01
N ASN A 77 -1.69 -5.15 -9.47
CA ASN A 77 -0.99 -6.28 -10.10
C ASN A 77 0.21 -6.77 -9.30
N PHE A 78 -0.01 -7.09 -8.05
CA PHE A 78 1.07 -7.48 -7.14
C PHE A 78 1.84 -8.69 -7.63
N LYS A 79 1.15 -9.69 -8.16
CA LYS A 79 1.75 -10.97 -8.53
C LYS A 79 2.68 -10.88 -9.74
N ALA A 80 2.61 -9.81 -10.51
CA ALA A 80 3.56 -9.55 -11.60
C ALA A 80 4.87 -8.94 -11.09
N GLY A 81 4.94 -8.59 -9.83
CA GLY A 81 6.11 -8.01 -9.20
C GLY A 81 7.08 -9.05 -8.67
N GLU A 82 8.00 -8.58 -7.85
CA GLU A 82 9.04 -9.42 -7.25
C GLU A 82 8.61 -9.89 -5.86
N LEU A 83 9.17 -11.04 -5.44
CA LEU A 83 8.99 -11.49 -4.06
C LEU A 83 10.03 -10.81 -3.17
N TRP A 84 9.58 -10.33 -2.02
CA TRP A 84 10.51 -9.86 -1.00
C TRP A 84 11.17 -11.04 -0.31
N ASN A 85 12.47 -10.93 -0.09
CA ASN A 85 13.28 -12.04 0.45
C ASN A 85 13.34 -12.08 1.98
N GLY A 86 12.78 -11.10 2.69
CA GLY A 86 12.76 -11.06 4.15
C GLY A 86 13.82 -10.17 4.78
N TYR A 87 14.76 -9.63 4.00
CA TYR A 87 15.84 -8.83 4.58
C TYR A 87 16.27 -7.63 3.72
N SER A 88 16.10 -7.68 2.41
CA SER A 88 16.51 -6.57 1.54
C SER A 88 15.60 -5.37 1.69
N ALA A 89 16.16 -4.18 1.50
CA ALA A 89 15.39 -2.96 1.49
C ALA A 89 14.26 -3.02 0.45
N LEU A 90 13.11 -2.52 0.84
CA LEU A 90 11.98 -2.38 -0.05
C LEU A 90 12.13 -1.10 -0.88
N PRO A 91 11.73 -1.10 -2.16
CA PRO A 91 11.81 0.11 -2.97
C PRO A 91 10.89 1.20 -2.43
N TYR A 92 11.45 2.32 -2.07
CA TYR A 92 10.71 3.45 -1.49
C TYR A 92 9.52 3.87 -2.37
N GLY A 93 8.37 3.98 -1.75
CA GLY A 93 7.14 4.42 -2.43
C GLY A 93 6.43 3.34 -3.23
N ARG A 94 6.95 2.12 -3.27
CA ARG A 94 6.35 1.04 -4.02
C ARG A 94 5.23 0.37 -3.22
N ALA A 95 4.25 -0.14 -3.93
CA ALA A 95 3.16 -0.90 -3.30
C ALA A 95 3.64 -2.30 -2.91
N ILE A 96 3.25 -2.73 -1.72
CA ILE A 96 3.57 -4.05 -1.18
C ILE A 96 2.25 -4.81 -1.00
N GLY A 97 2.20 -6.03 -1.53
CA GLY A 97 1.02 -6.87 -1.42
C GLY A 97 1.31 -8.13 -0.60
N PHE A 98 0.36 -8.50 0.24
CA PHE A 98 0.44 -9.68 1.09
C PHE A 98 -0.55 -10.72 0.58
N TYR A 99 -0.02 -11.86 0.17
CA TYR A 99 -0.78 -12.95 -0.46
C TYR A 99 -0.88 -14.11 0.50
N ASP A 100 -2.11 -14.56 0.74
CA ASP A 100 -2.38 -15.76 1.54
C ASP A 100 -2.33 -16.98 0.61
N VAL A 101 -1.33 -17.84 0.78
CA VAL A 101 -1.10 -18.98 -0.11
C VAL A 101 -2.28 -19.96 -0.08
N ARG A 102 -2.83 -20.21 1.09
CA ARG A 102 -3.92 -21.18 1.24
C ARG A 102 -5.24 -20.64 0.73
N ALA A 103 -5.52 -19.38 1.03
CA ALA A 103 -6.73 -18.73 0.54
C ALA A 103 -6.68 -18.39 -0.94
N GLY A 104 -5.47 -18.24 -1.49
CA GLY A 104 -5.26 -17.99 -2.90
C GLY A 104 -5.52 -16.56 -3.35
N HIS A 105 -5.42 -15.60 -2.45
CA HIS A 105 -5.66 -14.19 -2.81
C HIS A 105 -4.85 -13.24 -1.94
N ILE A 106 -4.68 -12.01 -2.45
CA ILE A 106 -4.13 -10.89 -1.69
C ILE A 106 -5.11 -10.53 -0.58
N PHE A 107 -4.61 -10.33 0.64
CA PHE A 107 -5.46 -9.98 1.78
C PHE A 107 -5.11 -8.62 2.40
N HIS A 108 -3.99 -8.02 2.01
CA HIS A 108 -3.57 -6.73 2.55
C HIS A 108 -2.59 -6.06 1.59
N SER A 109 -2.51 -4.74 1.66
CA SER A 109 -1.51 -3.97 0.93
C SER A 109 -0.97 -2.82 1.77
N ALA A 110 0.24 -2.37 1.42
CA ALA A 110 0.96 -1.32 2.12
C ALA A 110 1.82 -0.52 1.15
N ILE A 111 2.44 0.54 1.65
CA ILE A 111 3.43 1.33 0.92
C ILE A 111 4.79 1.20 1.62
N ALA A 112 5.82 0.92 0.85
CA ALA A 112 7.19 0.92 1.33
C ALA A 112 7.66 2.36 1.58
N ILE A 113 8.30 2.59 2.73
CA ILE A 113 8.69 3.93 3.16
C ILE A 113 10.20 4.06 3.46
N GLY A 114 10.98 3.16 2.93
CA GLY A 114 12.43 3.14 3.11
C GLY A 114 12.87 1.98 3.98
N ASP A 115 14.06 1.45 3.70
CA ASP A 115 14.59 0.25 4.35
C ASP A 115 13.56 -0.88 4.28
N VAL A 116 13.23 -1.50 5.40
CA VAL A 116 12.23 -2.57 5.46
C VAL A 116 10.93 -2.11 6.09
N PHE A 117 10.69 -0.81 6.11
CA PHE A 117 9.52 -0.23 6.76
C PHE A 117 8.37 -0.02 5.78
N ILE A 118 7.17 -0.18 6.30
CA ILE A 118 5.93 0.03 5.56
C ILE A 118 4.94 0.86 6.37
N ARG A 119 3.99 1.47 5.66
CA ARG A 119 2.80 2.09 6.24
C ARG A 119 1.57 1.56 5.54
N SER A 120 0.52 1.37 6.31
CA SER A 120 -0.78 0.94 5.78
C SER A 120 -1.89 1.23 6.76
N VAL A 121 -3.10 0.80 6.42
CA VAL A 121 -4.27 0.91 7.30
C VAL A 121 -4.99 -0.44 7.34
N ASN A 122 -5.63 -0.73 8.46
CA ASN A 122 -6.50 -1.90 8.64
C ASN A 122 -5.81 -3.25 8.43
N GLY A 123 -4.52 -3.33 8.67
CA GLY A 123 -3.73 -4.55 8.48
C GLY A 123 -3.25 -5.20 9.78
N GLY A 124 -3.74 -4.79 10.92
CA GLY A 124 -3.28 -5.33 12.19
C GLY A 124 -1.79 -5.11 12.39
N THR A 125 -1.04 -6.19 12.66
CA THR A 125 0.41 -6.09 12.85
C THR A 125 1.17 -5.72 11.58
N LEU A 126 0.54 -5.83 10.42
CA LEU A 126 1.10 -5.38 9.13
C LEU A 126 0.81 -3.91 8.84
N GLY A 127 0.28 -3.18 9.82
CA GLY A 127 -0.01 -1.77 9.70
C GLY A 127 -1.49 -1.47 9.91
N GLN A 128 -1.86 -1.07 11.14
CA GLN A 128 -3.24 -0.79 11.48
C GLN A 128 -3.61 0.66 11.20
N ASN A 129 -2.71 1.58 11.51
CA ASN A 129 -2.92 3.01 11.33
C ASN A 129 -1.83 3.57 10.43
N TRP A 130 -2.18 4.52 9.57
CA TRP A 130 -1.21 5.14 8.65
C TRP A 130 -0.02 5.76 9.38
N ASN A 131 -0.23 6.29 10.56
CA ASN A 131 0.82 6.93 11.34
C ASN A 131 1.85 5.96 11.89
N GLU A 132 1.56 4.67 11.85
CA GLU A 132 2.40 3.62 12.38
C GLU A 132 3.42 3.18 11.33
N LYS A 133 4.69 3.25 11.68
CA LYS A 133 5.79 2.80 10.86
C LYS A 133 6.12 1.36 11.26
N VAL A 134 5.86 0.43 10.38
CA VAL A 134 6.01 -1.01 10.65
C VAL A 134 7.32 -1.53 10.10
N ASP A 135 8.13 -2.12 10.96
CA ASP A 135 9.35 -2.83 10.58
C ASP A 135 8.95 -4.24 10.08
N LEU A 136 8.91 -4.39 8.77
CA LEU A 136 8.44 -5.64 8.16
C LEU A 136 9.36 -6.82 8.47
N ALA A 137 10.67 -6.59 8.55
CA ALA A 137 11.62 -7.64 8.89
C ALA A 137 11.47 -8.12 10.34
N LYS A 138 10.87 -7.29 11.19
CA LYS A 138 10.59 -7.67 12.57
C LYS A 138 9.28 -8.44 12.69
N VAL A 139 8.28 -8.05 11.90
CA VAL A 139 6.97 -8.74 11.87
C VAL A 139 7.06 -10.07 11.13
N LEU A 140 7.86 -10.11 10.08
CA LEU A 140 8.12 -11.31 9.26
C LEU A 140 9.62 -11.61 9.27
N PRO A 141 10.16 -12.10 10.41
CA PRO A 141 11.60 -12.34 10.48
C PRO A 141 12.04 -13.43 9.49
N TYR A 142 13.25 -13.28 9.00
CA TYR A 142 13.82 -14.21 8.03
C TYR A 142 13.78 -15.67 8.53
N SER A 143 13.87 -15.87 9.83
CA SER A 143 13.74 -17.19 10.46
C SER A 143 12.39 -17.86 10.21
N CYS A 144 11.37 -17.09 9.87
CA CYS A 144 10.04 -17.61 9.54
C CYS A 144 9.85 -17.85 8.05
N ARG A 145 10.89 -17.65 7.23
CA ARG A 145 10.82 -17.83 5.80
C ARG A 145 10.99 -19.28 5.42
N ASN A 146 10.14 -19.75 4.52
CA ASN A 146 10.20 -21.10 3.96
C ASN A 146 11.09 -21.13 2.72
N ARG A 147 11.45 -22.33 2.26
CA ARG A 147 12.31 -22.50 1.09
C ARG A 147 11.71 -21.91 -0.19
N ASP A 148 10.39 -21.92 -0.31
CA ASP A 148 9.70 -21.42 -1.49
C ASP A 148 9.55 -19.88 -1.49
N GLY A 149 10.08 -19.20 -0.49
CA GLY A 149 10.00 -17.76 -0.36
C GLY A 149 8.79 -17.25 0.40
N SER A 150 7.93 -18.13 0.87
CA SER A 150 6.81 -17.74 1.72
C SER A 150 7.25 -17.59 3.17
N PHE A 151 6.38 -16.99 3.98
CA PHE A 151 6.63 -16.78 5.41
C PHE A 151 5.50 -17.40 6.22
N ASN A 152 5.87 -18.00 7.34
CA ASN A 152 4.89 -18.38 8.34
C ASN A 152 4.53 -17.14 9.15
N PHE A 153 3.26 -16.78 9.13
CA PHE A 153 2.79 -15.57 9.79
C PHE A 153 1.46 -15.85 10.45
N GLN A 154 1.46 -15.84 11.79
CA GLN A 154 0.30 -16.19 12.60
C GLN A 154 -0.31 -17.49 12.07
N LYS A 155 -1.29 -17.87 11.79
CA LYS A 155 -1.74 -19.18 11.28
C LYS A 155 -1.81 -19.22 9.75
N LYS A 156 -1.10 -18.33 9.07
CA LYS A 156 -1.10 -18.24 7.60
C LYS A 156 0.28 -18.56 7.04
N ILE A 157 0.27 -18.92 5.77
CA ILE A 157 1.48 -18.94 4.94
C ILE A 157 1.30 -17.83 3.92
N ILE A 158 2.21 -16.86 3.91
CA ILE A 158 2.05 -15.67 3.09
C ILE A 158 3.26 -15.44 2.19
N ILE A 159 3.02 -14.80 1.06
CA ILE A 159 4.04 -14.28 0.16
C ILE A 159 3.92 -12.77 0.15
N VAL A 160 5.07 -12.09 0.21
CA VAL A 160 5.14 -10.64 0.13
C VAL A 160 5.59 -10.26 -1.27
N TYR A 161 4.74 -9.56 -1.98
CA TYR A 161 5.03 -9.08 -3.32
C TYR A 161 5.39 -7.61 -3.29
N ILE A 162 6.42 -7.25 -4.07
CA ILE A 162 6.75 -5.86 -4.39
C ILE A 162 6.15 -5.59 -5.76
N SER A 163 5.12 -4.78 -5.82
CA SER A 163 4.40 -4.51 -7.06
C SER A 163 5.27 -3.78 -8.08
N LYS A 164 5.01 -4.00 -9.35
CA LYS A 164 5.58 -3.19 -10.43
C LYS A 164 4.94 -1.81 -10.55
N VAL A 165 3.74 -1.70 -10.03
CA VAL A 165 3.00 -0.43 -10.08
C VAL A 165 3.31 0.44 -8.87
#